data_55daff93aaa8abfaf80b5371818545f7
#
_entry.id   55daff93aaa8abfaf80b5371818545f7
#
_cell.length_a   1.000
_cell.length_b   1.000
_cell.length_c   1.000
_cell.angle_alpha   90.00
_cell.angle_beta   90.00
_cell.angle_gamma   90.00
#
_symmetry.space_group_name_H-M   'P 1'
#
loop_
_entity.id
_entity.type
_entity.pdbx_description
1 polymer ?
#
loop_
_entity_poly.entity_id
_entity_poly.type
_entity_poly.pdbx_seq_one_letter_code
_entity_poly.pdbx_strand_id
1 'polypeptide(L)'
;MLFRSACDYVGIVSGNKVTDKFAKAGFHATKSDFVDAPLIDELAVAIECKLKDYDPDTCILRGEIVNVSVDERVLDENGKVNVAKAAPIIFDPFNNDYLRVGEKVGNAFSDGKLLKT
;
A
#
# COMPACT_ATOMS: atom_id res chain seq x y z
N MET A 1 11.70 -0.74 11.90
CA MET A 1 10.92 0.51 11.73
C MET A 1 9.43 0.21 11.94
N LEU A 2 8.72 1.06 12.66
CA LEU A 2 7.29 0.92 12.85
C LEU A 2 6.57 1.62 11.68
N PHE A 3 6.22 0.88 10.63
CA PHE A 3 5.55 1.43 9.43
C PHE A 3 4.31 2.26 9.74
N ARG A 4 3.53 1.88 10.77
CA ARG A 4 2.37 2.65 11.21
C ARG A 4 2.73 4.10 11.58
N SER A 5 3.85 4.31 12.29
CA SER A 5 4.30 5.65 12.67
C SER A 5 4.76 6.46 11.46
N ALA A 6 5.41 5.83 10.48
CA ALA A 6 5.79 6.49 9.24
C ALA A 6 4.56 6.84 8.40
N CYS A 7 3.58 5.94 8.29
CA CYS A 7 2.32 6.18 7.57
C CYS A 7 1.54 7.33 8.22
N ASP A 8 1.43 7.33 9.55
CA ASP A 8 0.76 8.38 10.29
C ASP A 8 1.46 9.73 10.10
N TYR A 9 2.79 9.76 10.27
CA TYR A 9 3.60 10.97 10.08
C TYR A 9 3.40 11.58 8.69
N VAL A 10 3.47 10.79 7.62
CA VAL A 10 3.29 11.32 6.25
C VAL A 10 1.86 11.78 5.98
N GLY A 11 0.88 11.25 6.73
CA GLY A 11 -0.52 11.66 6.65
C GLY A 11 -0.79 13.00 7.34
N ILE A 12 -0.20 13.23 8.51
CA ILE A 12 -0.48 14.45 9.33
C ILE A 12 0.41 15.66 8.96
N VAL A 13 1.53 15.43 8.26
CA VAL A 13 2.49 16.49 7.91
C VAL A 13 2.35 16.89 6.46
N SER A 14 2.16 18.19 6.20
CA SER A 14 2.11 18.72 4.84
C SER A 14 3.50 18.76 4.20
N GLY A 15 3.65 18.20 3.00
CA GLY A 15 4.87 18.30 2.19
C GLY A 15 5.21 19.73 1.77
N ASN A 16 4.24 20.64 1.74
CA ASN A 16 4.46 22.06 1.48
C ASN A 16 5.17 22.78 2.64
N LYS A 17 5.08 22.22 3.85
CA LYS A 17 5.69 22.82 5.07
C LYS A 17 7.00 22.14 5.46
N VAL A 18 7.19 20.88 5.06
CA VAL A 18 8.36 20.06 5.44
C VAL A 18 8.95 19.45 4.18
N THR A 19 10.11 19.98 3.76
CA THR A 19 10.77 19.57 2.51
C THR A 19 11.41 18.19 2.59
N ASP A 20 11.84 17.75 3.79
CA ASP A 20 12.50 16.48 4.05
C ASP A 20 11.55 15.45 4.70
N LYS A 21 10.25 15.58 4.46
CA LYS A 21 9.18 14.72 4.99
C LYS A 21 9.46 13.23 4.79
N PHE A 22 9.95 12.86 3.63
CA PHE A 22 10.26 11.49 3.24
C PHE A 22 11.40 10.90 4.11
N ALA A 23 12.51 11.62 4.22
CA ALA A 23 13.64 11.22 5.04
C ALA A 23 13.27 11.17 6.55
N LYS A 24 12.47 12.14 7.03
CA LYS A 24 11.97 12.15 8.42
C LYS A 24 11.06 10.96 8.73
N ALA A 25 10.31 10.46 7.75
CA ALA A 25 9.54 9.23 7.87
C ALA A 25 10.43 7.98 7.94
N GLY A 26 11.73 8.12 7.68
CA GLY A 26 12.70 7.02 7.62
C GLY A 26 12.62 6.23 6.33
N PHE A 27 12.12 6.83 5.25
CA PHE A 27 12.02 6.20 3.94
C PHE A 27 13.23 6.52 3.08
N HIS A 28 13.61 5.54 2.25
CA HIS A 28 14.57 5.66 1.16
C HIS A 28 13.85 5.45 -0.17
N ALA A 29 14.33 6.14 -1.19
CA ALA A 29 13.71 6.12 -2.51
C ALA A 29 14.64 5.52 -3.55
N THR A 30 14.13 4.59 -4.32
CA THR A 30 14.72 4.13 -5.58
C THR A 30 13.86 4.62 -6.73
N LYS A 31 14.48 5.11 -7.82
CA LYS A 31 13.72 5.55 -8.99
C LYS A 31 13.07 4.36 -9.67
N SER A 32 11.78 4.49 -10.01
CA SER A 32 11.09 3.50 -10.83
C SER A 32 11.62 3.49 -12.26
N ASP A 33 11.71 2.31 -12.87
CA ASP A 33 12.01 2.14 -14.29
C ASP A 33 10.77 2.32 -15.19
N PHE A 34 9.56 2.32 -14.61
CA PHE A 34 8.29 2.30 -15.32
C PHE A 34 7.56 3.64 -15.31
N VAL A 35 7.75 4.43 -14.25
CA VAL A 35 7.10 5.72 -14.06
C VAL A 35 8.09 6.75 -13.51
N ASP A 36 7.83 8.03 -13.71
CA ASP A 36 8.64 9.10 -13.13
C ASP A 36 8.22 9.37 -11.67
N ALA A 37 8.39 8.36 -10.84
CA ALA A 37 8.07 8.40 -9.42
C ALA A 37 9.03 7.50 -8.63
N PRO A 38 9.23 7.73 -7.32
CA PRO A 38 10.05 6.89 -6.49
C PRO A 38 9.31 5.63 -6.03
N LEU A 39 10.06 4.53 -5.91
CA LEU A 39 9.71 3.39 -5.08
C LEU A 39 10.16 3.66 -3.65
N ILE A 40 9.40 3.22 -2.67
CA ILE A 40 9.77 3.30 -1.26
C ILE A 40 10.41 1.98 -0.85
N ASP A 41 11.70 1.98 -0.61
CA ASP A 41 12.51 0.76 -0.44
C ASP A 41 12.08 -0.09 0.76
N GLU A 42 11.49 0.53 1.78
CA GLU A 42 11.04 -0.14 2.99
C GLU A 42 9.68 -0.83 2.86
N LEU A 43 8.92 -0.56 1.79
CA LEU A 43 7.60 -1.15 1.58
C LEU A 43 7.70 -2.38 0.69
N ALA A 44 7.08 -3.48 1.16
CA ALA A 44 7.22 -4.77 0.51
C ALA A 44 6.44 -4.90 -0.81
N VAL A 45 5.46 -4.05 -1.05
CA VAL A 45 4.65 -4.03 -2.28
C VAL A 45 4.54 -2.60 -2.77
N ALA A 46 4.85 -2.38 -4.04
CA ALA A 46 4.68 -1.10 -4.72
C ALA A 46 3.80 -1.26 -5.96
N ILE A 47 2.79 -0.41 -6.08
CA ILE A 47 1.92 -0.32 -7.25
C ILE A 47 2.32 0.95 -7.99
N GLU A 48 2.84 0.81 -9.20
CA GLU A 48 3.36 1.90 -10.01
C GLU A 48 2.30 2.33 -11.02
N CYS A 49 1.91 3.59 -10.92
CA CYS A 49 0.77 4.12 -11.68
C CYS A 49 1.15 5.35 -12.50
N LYS A 50 0.52 5.48 -13.67
CA LYS A 50 0.46 6.74 -14.42
C LYS A 50 -0.83 7.46 -14.11
N LEU A 51 -0.74 8.76 -13.83
CA LEU A 51 -1.93 9.59 -13.59
C LEU A 51 -2.83 9.61 -14.84
N LYS A 52 -4.09 9.30 -14.65
CA LYS A 52 -5.16 9.46 -15.66
C LYS A 52 -5.88 10.78 -15.49
N ASP A 53 -6.43 11.01 -14.31
CA ASP A 53 -7.07 12.26 -13.95
C ASP A 53 -7.03 12.53 -12.44
N TYR A 54 -7.28 13.77 -12.09
CA TYR A 54 -7.46 14.21 -10.71
C TYR A 54 -8.60 15.23 -10.67
N ASP A 55 -9.59 14.96 -9.84
CA ASP A 55 -10.71 15.86 -9.59
C ASP A 55 -10.46 16.64 -8.28
N PRO A 56 -10.21 17.96 -8.34
CA PRO A 56 -9.92 18.75 -7.15
C PRO A 56 -11.13 18.94 -6.23
N ASP A 57 -12.37 18.83 -6.76
CA ASP A 57 -13.58 19.04 -5.97
C ASP A 57 -13.87 17.84 -5.06
N THR A 58 -13.61 16.65 -5.54
CA THR A 58 -13.82 15.39 -4.82
C THR A 58 -12.54 14.81 -4.23
N CYS A 59 -11.38 15.35 -4.61
CA CYS A 59 -10.05 14.81 -4.30
C CYS A 59 -9.84 13.35 -4.79
N ILE A 60 -10.58 12.94 -5.81
CA ILE A 60 -10.42 11.62 -6.41
C ILE A 60 -9.31 11.67 -7.46
N LEU A 61 -8.31 10.80 -7.27
CA LEU A 61 -7.23 10.58 -8.22
C LEU A 61 -7.42 9.21 -8.87
N ARG A 62 -7.32 9.14 -10.21
CA ARG A 62 -7.33 7.88 -10.97
C ARG A 62 -5.97 7.68 -11.62
N GLY A 63 -5.43 6.49 -11.42
CA GLY A 63 -4.17 6.05 -12.01
C GLY A 63 -4.33 4.75 -12.80
N GLU A 64 -3.56 4.63 -13.87
CA GLU A 64 -3.39 3.36 -14.58
C GLU A 64 -2.22 2.61 -13.96
N ILE A 65 -2.48 1.38 -13.49
CA ILE A 65 -1.42 0.50 -12.98
C ILE A 65 -0.59 0.02 -14.16
N VAL A 66 0.69 0.35 -14.16
CA VAL A 66 1.63 -0.05 -15.21
C VAL A 66 2.60 -1.13 -14.75
N ASN A 67 2.84 -1.24 -13.45
CA ASN A 67 3.64 -2.29 -12.86
C ASN A 67 3.29 -2.52 -11.40
N VAL A 68 3.56 -3.72 -10.91
CA VAL A 68 3.51 -4.08 -9.49
C VAL A 68 4.80 -4.77 -9.12
N SER A 69 5.52 -4.22 -8.17
CA SER A 69 6.76 -4.78 -7.64
C SER A 69 6.52 -5.34 -6.24
N VAL A 70 7.06 -6.52 -5.99
CA VAL A 70 6.90 -7.24 -4.72
C VAL A 70 8.26 -7.71 -4.22
N ASP A 71 8.55 -7.47 -2.96
CA ASP A 71 9.74 -7.99 -2.29
C ASP A 71 9.62 -9.52 -2.13
N GLU A 72 10.65 -10.26 -2.54
CA GLU A 72 10.68 -11.73 -2.45
C GLU A 72 10.44 -12.24 -1.03
N ARG A 73 10.80 -11.47 0.00
CA ARG A 73 10.60 -11.83 1.42
C ARG A 73 9.13 -12.01 1.81
N VAL A 74 8.21 -11.42 1.06
CA VAL A 74 6.77 -11.55 1.31
C VAL A 74 6.07 -12.53 0.39
N LEU A 75 6.83 -13.28 -0.41
CA LEU A 75 6.30 -14.36 -1.22
C LEU A 75 6.17 -15.66 -0.41
N ASP A 76 5.25 -16.50 -0.80
CA ASP A 76 5.16 -17.88 -0.35
C ASP A 76 6.05 -18.80 -1.22
N GLU A 77 6.07 -20.09 -0.88
CA GLU A 77 6.82 -21.13 -1.58
C GLU A 77 6.41 -21.32 -3.05
N ASN A 78 5.22 -20.85 -3.44
CA ASN A 78 4.69 -20.89 -4.79
C ASN A 78 4.91 -19.59 -5.57
N GLY A 79 5.65 -18.63 -5.01
CA GLY A 79 5.89 -17.32 -5.60
C GLY A 79 4.69 -16.37 -5.57
N LYS A 80 3.68 -16.64 -4.72
CA LYS A 80 2.52 -15.78 -4.53
C LYS A 80 2.72 -14.87 -3.33
N VAL A 81 2.11 -13.69 -3.37
CA VAL A 81 2.15 -12.76 -2.22
C VAL A 81 1.47 -13.39 -1.01
N ASN A 82 2.23 -13.52 0.06
CA ASN A 82 1.70 -13.93 1.36
C ASN A 82 1.27 -12.68 2.12
N VAL A 83 -0.04 -12.46 2.24
CA VAL A 83 -0.62 -11.26 2.86
C VAL A 83 -0.21 -11.12 4.33
N ALA A 84 -0.06 -12.22 5.06
CA ALA A 84 0.40 -12.20 6.45
C ALA A 84 1.84 -11.70 6.57
N LYS A 85 2.73 -12.09 5.62
CA LYS A 85 4.11 -11.58 5.56
C LYS A 85 4.17 -10.13 5.12
N ALA A 86 3.35 -9.73 4.13
CA ALA A 86 3.26 -8.34 3.65
C ALA A 86 2.71 -7.41 4.74
N ALA A 87 1.88 -7.95 5.64
CA ALA A 87 1.33 -7.28 6.81
C ALA A 87 0.74 -5.90 6.53
N PRO A 88 -0.19 -5.77 5.57
CA PRO A 88 -0.81 -4.48 5.27
C PRO A 88 -1.59 -3.96 6.48
N ILE A 89 -1.61 -2.64 6.61
CA ILE A 89 -2.42 -1.96 7.63
C ILE A 89 -3.66 -1.34 7.00
N ILE A 90 -4.73 -1.28 7.78
CA ILE A 90 -6.01 -0.67 7.42
C ILE A 90 -6.27 0.48 8.38
N PHE A 91 -6.70 1.62 7.86
CA PHE A 91 -7.16 2.73 8.70
C PHE A 91 -8.62 2.54 9.05
N ASP A 92 -8.94 2.57 10.35
CA ASP A 92 -10.31 2.59 10.88
C ASP A 92 -10.72 4.05 11.14
N PRO A 93 -11.63 4.62 10.33
CA PRO A 93 -12.06 6.00 10.50
C PRO A 93 -13.05 6.21 11.68
N PHE A 94 -13.58 5.13 12.25
CA PHE A 94 -14.52 5.23 13.38
C PHE A 94 -13.80 5.55 14.68
N ASN A 95 -12.62 4.95 14.87
CA ASN A 95 -11.83 5.09 16.09
C ASN A 95 -10.48 5.78 15.86
N ASN A 96 -10.15 6.09 14.60
CA ASN A 96 -8.84 6.61 14.18
C ASN A 96 -7.69 5.64 14.53
N ASP A 97 -7.92 4.36 14.32
CA ASP A 97 -6.96 3.30 14.60
C ASP A 97 -6.33 2.74 13.32
N TYR A 98 -5.12 2.17 13.46
CA TYR A 98 -4.52 1.32 12.44
C TYR A 98 -4.68 -0.15 12.82
N LEU A 99 -5.29 -0.92 11.93
CA LEU A 99 -5.56 -2.34 12.12
C LEU A 99 -4.70 -3.18 11.18
N ARG A 100 -4.45 -4.43 11.56
CA ARG A 100 -3.87 -5.44 10.67
C ARG A 100 -4.96 -6.24 9.99
N VAL A 101 -4.66 -6.73 8.79
CA VAL A 101 -5.45 -7.80 8.16
C VAL A 101 -5.34 -9.05 9.02
N GLY A 102 -6.47 -9.66 9.34
CA GLY A 102 -6.55 -10.84 10.19
C GLY A 102 -6.23 -12.16 9.45
N GLU A 103 -6.65 -13.25 10.05
CA GLU A 103 -6.48 -14.59 9.50
C GLU A 103 -7.34 -14.82 8.26
N LYS A 104 -6.94 -15.78 7.42
CA LYS A 104 -7.76 -16.24 6.31
C LYS A 104 -9.06 -16.87 6.84
N VAL A 105 -10.20 -16.36 6.39
CA VAL A 105 -11.53 -16.81 6.84
C VAL A 105 -12.30 -17.64 5.80
N GLY A 106 -11.75 -17.79 4.59
CA GLY A 106 -12.41 -18.55 3.53
C GLY A 106 -11.71 -18.47 2.19
N ASN A 107 -12.29 -19.13 1.20
CA ASN A 107 -11.80 -19.15 -0.17
C ASN A 107 -12.77 -18.41 -1.09
N ALA A 108 -12.33 -17.31 -1.66
CA ALA A 108 -13.10 -16.58 -2.66
C ALA A 108 -13.42 -17.47 -3.87
N PHE A 109 -14.57 -17.25 -4.49
CA PHE A 109 -15.07 -18.00 -5.66
C PHE A 109 -15.32 -19.50 -5.42
N SER A 110 -15.19 -19.99 -4.19
CA SER A 110 -15.36 -21.38 -3.81
C SER A 110 -16.42 -21.56 -2.74
N ASP A 111 -16.29 -20.92 -1.60
CA ASP A 111 -17.12 -21.19 -0.44
C ASP A 111 -18.60 -20.89 -0.69
N GLY A 112 -18.91 -19.85 -1.47
CA GLY A 112 -20.30 -19.53 -1.85
C GLY A 112 -20.97 -20.53 -2.79
N LYS A 113 -20.23 -21.49 -3.37
CA LYS A 113 -20.82 -22.52 -4.25
C LYS A 113 -21.81 -23.40 -3.53
N LEU A 114 -21.64 -23.59 -2.23
CA LEU A 114 -22.55 -24.38 -1.39
C LEU A 114 -23.97 -23.78 -1.33
N LEU A 115 -24.11 -22.48 -1.61
CA LEU A 115 -25.41 -21.78 -1.62
C LEU A 115 -26.06 -21.77 -2.99
N LYS A 116 -25.42 -22.31 -4.01
CA LYS A 116 -26.00 -22.49 -5.34
C LYS A 116 -26.87 -23.76 -5.31
N THR A 117 -28.13 -23.58 -5.17
CA THR A 117 -29.13 -24.66 -5.28
C THR A 117 -29.81 -24.61 -6.63
#